data_6880a01734fba8880e7426437a3437f0
#
_entry.id   6880a01734fba8880e7426437a3437f0
#
_cell.length_a   1.000
_cell.length_b   1.000
_cell.length_c   1.000
_cell.angle_alpha   90.00
_cell.angle_beta   90.00
_cell.angle_gamma   90.00
#
_symmetry.space_group_name_H-M   'P 1'
#
loop_
_entity.id
_entity.type
_entity.pdbx_description
1 polymer ?
#
loop_
_entity_poly.entity_id
_entity_poly.type
_entity_poly.pdbx_seq_one_letter_code
_entity_poly.pdbx_strand_id
1 'polypeptide(L)'
;CLLVLITLACNERSEQTSKAPSVQNSQMMRGQEIYLQKCAACHGTGLSGAPKFRDKEAWAPRITLGMDHLVQSAIQGKGNMPAQGGKTGLGDDKIRAAISYMVENSK
;
A
#
# COMPACT_ATOMS: atom_id res chain seq x y z
N CYS A 1 5.13 -0.58 69.46
CA CYS A 1 4.29 -0.27 68.30
C CYS A 1 5.11 -0.43 67.03
N LEU A 2 4.92 -1.54 66.35
CA LEU A 2 5.60 -1.86 65.11
C LEU A 2 4.68 -1.43 63.93
N LEU A 3 5.05 -0.35 63.28
CA LEU A 3 4.37 0.11 62.05
C LEU A 3 4.91 -0.68 60.87
N VAL A 4 4.10 -1.61 60.38
CA VAL A 4 4.38 -2.32 59.15
C VAL A 4 3.92 -1.44 58.01
N LEU A 5 4.85 -0.85 57.29
CA LEU A 5 4.61 -0.18 56.01
C LEU A 5 4.45 -1.24 54.92
N ILE A 6 3.21 -1.46 54.57
CA ILE A 6 2.89 -2.28 53.39
C ILE A 6 3.10 -1.39 52.17
N THR A 7 4.21 -1.54 51.49
CA THR A 7 4.40 -0.94 50.17
C THR A 7 3.56 -1.70 49.15
N LEU A 8 2.47 -1.08 48.71
CA LEU A 8 1.69 -1.57 47.60
C LEU A 8 2.55 -1.38 46.33
N ALA A 9 3.10 -2.47 45.83
CA ALA A 9 3.72 -2.48 44.54
C ALA A 9 2.60 -2.36 43.48
N CYS A 10 2.48 -1.18 42.89
CA CYS A 10 1.67 -1.01 41.70
C CYS A 10 2.29 -1.83 40.58
N ASN A 11 1.67 -2.95 40.27
CA ASN A 11 2.00 -3.72 39.10
C ASN A 11 1.52 -2.91 37.89
N GLU A 12 2.41 -2.15 37.29
CA GLU A 12 2.16 -1.56 35.99
C GLU A 12 2.09 -2.67 34.96
N ARG A 13 0.86 -3.16 34.77
CA ARG A 13 0.51 -3.97 33.63
C ARG A 13 0.70 -3.08 32.43
N SER A 14 1.79 -3.25 31.70
CA SER A 14 1.96 -2.65 30.39
C SER A 14 0.83 -3.20 29.52
N GLU A 15 -0.21 -2.40 29.36
CA GLU A 15 -1.22 -2.62 28.34
C GLU A 15 -0.53 -2.48 27.00
N GLN A 16 -0.11 -3.61 26.46
CA GLN A 16 0.09 -3.71 25.03
C GLN A 16 -1.28 -3.55 24.38
N THR A 17 -1.68 -2.31 24.20
CA THR A 17 -2.75 -1.99 23.30
C THR A 17 -2.28 -2.47 21.92
N SER A 18 -2.78 -3.62 21.51
CA SER A 18 -2.75 -4.02 20.12
C SER A 18 -3.58 -2.99 19.36
N LYS A 19 -2.92 -1.89 18.99
CA LYS A 19 -3.52 -0.83 18.20
C LYS A 19 -3.91 -1.45 16.87
N ALA A 20 -5.21 -1.53 16.60
CA ALA A 20 -5.71 -1.93 15.30
C ALA A 20 -4.98 -1.11 14.23
N PRO A 21 -4.56 -1.72 13.09
CA PRO A 21 -3.85 -0.99 12.05
C PRO A 21 -4.68 0.22 11.63
N SER A 22 -4.02 1.36 11.47
CA SER A 22 -4.68 2.57 10.97
C SER A 22 -5.29 2.29 9.60
N VAL A 23 -6.31 3.06 9.22
CA VAL A 23 -6.96 2.93 7.91
C VAL A 23 -5.93 2.97 6.77
N GLN A 24 -4.91 3.82 6.89
CA GLN A 24 -3.81 3.90 5.93
C GLN A 24 -3.01 2.60 5.86
N ASN A 25 -2.71 1.99 7.00
CA ASN A 25 -1.97 0.74 7.03
C ASN A 25 -2.78 -0.41 6.42
N SER A 26 -4.07 -0.48 6.74
CA SER A 26 -4.97 -1.48 6.15
C SER A 26 -5.09 -1.33 4.63
N GLN A 27 -5.13 -0.09 4.12
CA GLN A 27 -5.17 0.19 2.69
C GLN A 27 -3.86 -0.19 2.01
N MET A 28 -2.71 0.06 2.65
CA MET A 28 -1.40 -0.36 2.14
C MET A 28 -1.27 -1.88 2.06
N MET A 29 -1.72 -2.60 3.08
CA MET A 29 -1.71 -4.06 3.09
C MET A 29 -2.59 -4.64 1.98
N ARG A 30 -3.79 -4.08 1.79
CA ARG A 30 -4.68 -4.45 0.68
C ARG A 30 -4.04 -4.16 -0.67
N GLY A 31 -3.42 -3.00 -0.81
CA GLY A 31 -2.71 -2.60 -2.03
C GLY A 31 -1.56 -3.55 -2.36
N GLN A 32 -0.80 -3.96 -1.37
CA GLN A 32 0.26 -4.95 -1.53
C GLN A 32 -0.27 -6.28 -2.05
N GLU A 33 -1.35 -6.78 -1.46
CA GLU A 33 -1.95 -8.04 -1.87
C GLU A 33 -2.41 -7.99 -3.33
N ILE A 34 -3.11 -6.93 -3.71
CA ILE A 34 -3.61 -6.76 -5.07
C ILE A 34 -2.44 -6.59 -6.05
N TYR A 35 -1.43 -5.81 -5.69
CA TYR A 35 -0.22 -5.65 -6.49
C TYR A 35 0.43 -7.00 -6.78
N LEU A 36 0.67 -7.81 -5.77
CA LEU A 36 1.31 -9.12 -5.92
C LEU A 36 0.52 -10.07 -6.81
N GLN A 37 -0.81 -10.03 -6.71
CA GLN A 37 -1.68 -10.93 -7.48
C GLN A 37 -1.94 -10.45 -8.91
N LYS A 38 -2.00 -9.13 -9.15
CA LYS A 38 -2.56 -8.57 -10.38
C LYS A 38 -1.62 -7.68 -11.18
N CYS A 39 -0.62 -7.10 -10.54
CA CYS A 39 0.22 -6.06 -11.13
C CYS A 39 1.68 -6.46 -11.26
N ALA A 40 2.18 -7.31 -10.37
CA ALA A 40 3.59 -7.64 -10.25
C ALA A 40 4.16 -8.36 -11.49
N ALA A 41 3.34 -9.07 -12.24
CA ALA A 41 3.79 -9.76 -13.45
C ALA A 41 4.47 -8.80 -14.45
N CYS A 42 3.95 -7.57 -14.58
CA CYS A 42 4.51 -6.55 -15.45
C CYS A 42 5.37 -5.54 -14.67
N HIS A 43 4.85 -5.02 -13.56
CA HIS A 43 5.52 -3.97 -12.79
C HIS A 43 6.65 -4.47 -11.90
N GLY A 44 6.75 -5.75 -11.63
CA GLY A 44 7.87 -6.33 -10.90
C GLY A 44 9.14 -6.44 -11.73
N THR A 45 9.01 -6.66 -13.04
CA THR A 45 10.11 -6.89 -13.98
C THR A 45 10.32 -5.78 -15.00
N GLY A 46 9.34 -4.88 -15.16
CA GLY A 46 9.35 -3.87 -16.21
C GLY A 46 8.91 -4.42 -17.57
N LEU A 47 8.13 -5.50 -17.60
CA LEU A 47 7.64 -6.13 -18.81
C LEU A 47 6.89 -5.13 -19.70
N SER A 48 7.16 -5.15 -20.99
CA SER A 48 6.52 -4.28 -22.00
C SER A 48 6.64 -2.78 -21.72
N GLY A 49 7.69 -2.37 -21.02
CA GLY A 49 7.92 -0.97 -20.67
C GLY A 49 7.15 -0.47 -19.45
N ALA A 50 6.55 -1.37 -18.67
CA ALA A 50 5.90 -1.00 -17.42
C ALA A 50 6.89 -0.34 -16.45
N PRO A 51 6.51 0.76 -15.77
CA PRO A 51 7.38 1.34 -14.76
C PRO A 51 7.59 0.32 -13.63
N LYS A 52 8.85 -0.04 -13.44
CA LYS A 52 9.21 -1.08 -12.49
C LYS A 52 8.97 -0.63 -11.07
N PHE A 53 8.40 -1.50 -10.26
CA PHE A 53 8.19 -1.26 -8.83
C PHE A 53 9.51 -0.84 -8.14
N ARG A 54 9.47 0.21 -7.34
CA ARG A 54 10.63 0.82 -6.65
C ARG A 54 11.61 1.57 -7.55
N ASP A 55 11.31 1.72 -8.82
CA ASP A 55 12.12 2.56 -9.72
C ASP A 55 11.69 4.02 -9.58
N LYS A 56 12.40 4.77 -8.75
CA LYS A 56 12.10 6.18 -8.46
C LYS A 56 12.11 7.04 -9.72
N GLU A 57 13.04 6.82 -10.60
CA GLU A 57 13.19 7.61 -11.83
C GLU A 57 12.03 7.38 -12.79
N ALA A 58 11.62 6.13 -12.96
CA ALA A 58 10.47 5.79 -13.80
C ALA A 58 9.15 6.33 -13.22
N TRP A 59 9.01 6.33 -11.90
CA TRP A 59 7.77 6.76 -11.23
C TRP A 59 7.67 8.26 -11.03
N ALA A 60 8.78 8.98 -10.87
CA ALA A 60 8.76 10.41 -10.55
C ALA A 60 7.89 11.24 -11.50
N PRO A 61 8.02 11.17 -12.83
CA PRO A 61 7.17 11.95 -13.73
C PRO A 61 5.71 11.50 -13.71
N ARG A 62 5.43 10.24 -13.37
CA ARG A 62 4.08 9.71 -13.25
C ARG A 62 3.40 10.19 -11.97
N ILE A 63 4.11 10.19 -10.87
CA ILE A 63 3.61 10.65 -9.57
C ILE A 63 3.19 12.14 -9.63
N THR A 64 3.88 12.95 -10.40
CA THR A 64 3.55 14.37 -10.56
C THR A 64 2.20 14.61 -11.23
N LEU A 65 1.68 13.63 -11.97
CA LEU A 65 0.37 13.71 -12.61
C LEU A 65 -0.80 13.57 -11.62
N GLY A 66 -0.51 13.08 -10.42
CA GLY A 66 -1.50 12.90 -9.36
C GLY A 66 -2.14 11.52 -9.33
N MET A 67 -2.62 11.15 -8.17
CA MET A 67 -3.20 9.82 -7.92
C MET A 67 -4.40 9.52 -8.81
N ASP A 68 -5.30 10.49 -8.99
CA ASP A 68 -6.51 10.28 -9.80
C ASP A 68 -6.17 9.99 -11.26
N HIS A 69 -5.16 10.67 -11.80
CA HIS A 69 -4.68 10.41 -13.16
C HIS A 69 -4.12 8.99 -13.28
N LEU A 70 -3.32 8.56 -12.32
CA LEU A 70 -2.73 7.20 -12.32
C LEU A 70 -3.81 6.13 -12.23
N VAL A 71 -4.82 6.34 -11.39
CA VAL A 71 -5.96 5.42 -11.25
C VAL A 71 -6.74 5.34 -12.55
N GLN A 72 -7.08 6.47 -13.17
CA GLN A 72 -7.79 6.49 -14.45
C GLN A 72 -6.99 5.82 -15.58
N SER A 73 -5.68 6.05 -15.63
CA SER A 73 -4.81 5.37 -16.60
C SER A 73 -4.83 3.86 -16.43
N ALA A 74 -4.83 3.36 -15.22
CA ALA A 74 -4.91 1.93 -14.94
C ALA A 74 -6.28 1.34 -15.28
N ILE A 75 -7.37 2.07 -15.01
CA ILE A 75 -8.74 1.64 -15.33
C ILE A 75 -8.93 1.53 -16.85
N GLN A 76 -8.47 2.53 -17.58
CA GLN A 76 -8.68 2.63 -19.02
C GLN A 76 -7.63 1.88 -19.85
N GLY A 77 -6.48 1.61 -19.25
CA GLY A 77 -5.29 1.17 -19.96
C GLY A 77 -4.48 2.33 -20.53
N LYS A 78 -3.19 2.12 -20.72
CA LYS A 78 -2.28 3.14 -21.26
C LYS A 78 -1.10 2.48 -21.97
N GLY A 79 -0.88 2.82 -23.23
CA GLY A 79 0.20 2.22 -24.02
C GLY A 79 0.06 0.70 -24.07
N ASN A 80 1.11 0.00 -23.67
CA ASN A 80 1.11 -1.47 -23.60
C ASN A 80 0.37 -2.04 -22.37
N MET A 81 0.00 -1.19 -21.42
CA MET A 81 -0.78 -1.62 -20.27
C MET A 81 -2.25 -1.78 -20.66
N PRO A 82 -2.79 -3.00 -20.58
CA PRO A 82 -4.22 -3.20 -20.82
C PRO A 82 -5.06 -2.59 -19.69
N ALA A 83 -6.34 -2.34 -19.99
CA ALA A 83 -7.28 -1.87 -18.98
C ALA A 83 -7.28 -2.78 -17.76
N GLN A 84 -7.19 -2.21 -16.56
CA GLN A 84 -7.13 -2.93 -15.29
C GLN A 84 -6.00 -3.97 -15.21
N GLY A 85 -4.90 -3.74 -15.93
CA GLY A 85 -3.77 -4.70 -15.99
C GLY A 85 -4.13 -6.02 -16.67
N GLY A 86 -5.17 -6.06 -17.49
CA GLY A 86 -5.68 -7.27 -18.13
C GLY A 86 -6.56 -8.12 -17.23
N LYS A 87 -6.89 -7.65 -16.04
CA LYS A 87 -7.77 -8.33 -15.09
C LYS A 87 -9.14 -7.64 -15.08
N THR A 88 -10.19 -8.39 -15.22
CA THR A 88 -11.55 -7.87 -15.14
C THR A 88 -12.11 -7.98 -13.73
N GLY A 89 -13.03 -7.11 -13.37
CA GLY A 89 -13.72 -7.16 -12.09
C GLY A 89 -12.98 -6.58 -10.90
N LEU A 90 -11.87 -5.84 -11.13
CA LEU A 90 -11.26 -5.03 -10.09
C LEU A 90 -12.06 -3.74 -9.95
N GLY A 91 -12.59 -3.47 -8.76
CA GLY A 91 -13.21 -2.18 -8.46
C GLY A 91 -12.17 -1.06 -8.38
N ASP A 92 -12.61 0.18 -8.60
CA ASP A 92 -11.74 1.36 -8.59
C ASP A 92 -10.97 1.51 -7.27
N ASP A 93 -11.58 1.17 -6.16
CA ASP A 93 -10.98 1.20 -4.82
C ASP A 93 -9.81 0.23 -4.69
N LYS A 94 -9.91 -0.95 -5.28
CA LYS A 94 -8.82 -1.94 -5.31
C LYS A 94 -7.66 -1.50 -6.19
N ILE A 95 -7.98 -0.94 -7.35
CA ILE A 95 -6.98 -0.37 -8.26
C ILE A 95 -6.24 0.78 -7.57
N ARG A 96 -6.98 1.68 -6.93
CA ARG A 96 -6.40 2.78 -6.16
C ARG A 96 -5.48 2.29 -5.03
N ALA A 97 -5.88 1.27 -4.30
CA ALA A 97 -5.07 0.68 -3.25
C ALA A 97 -3.74 0.11 -3.79
N ALA A 98 -3.79 -0.61 -4.90
CA ALA A 98 -2.60 -1.18 -5.53
C ALA A 98 -1.66 -0.08 -6.06
N ILE A 99 -2.20 0.96 -6.68
CA ILE A 99 -1.42 2.10 -7.18
C ILE A 99 -0.80 2.87 -6.01
N SER A 100 -1.55 3.11 -4.94
CA SER A 100 -1.04 3.75 -3.73
C SER A 100 0.14 2.98 -3.15
N TYR A 101 0.05 1.67 -3.11
CA TYR A 101 1.15 0.82 -2.67
C TYR A 101 2.38 0.96 -3.57
N MET A 102 2.22 0.93 -4.89
CA MET A 102 3.33 1.09 -5.83
C MET A 102 3.97 2.47 -5.71
N VAL A 103 3.16 3.53 -5.65
CA VAL A 103 3.62 4.93 -5.55
C VAL A 103 4.40 5.15 -4.26
N GLU A 104 3.84 4.75 -3.11
CA GLU A 104 4.50 4.94 -1.82
C GLU A 104 5.86 4.22 -1.73
N ASN A 105 6.02 3.10 -2.39
CA ASN A 105 7.27 2.35 -2.42
C ASN A 105 8.22 2.77 -3.54
N SER A 106 7.83 3.70 -4.40
CA SER A 106 8.61 4.16 -5.57
C SER A 106 8.94 5.66 -5.51
N LYS A 107 8.73 6.28 -4.39
CA LYS A 107 9.10 7.68 -4.13
C LYS A 107 10.58 7.84 -3.83
#